data_3142ef0fb29f1f1c06fa1ec891ede2dd
#
_entry.id   3142ef0fb29f1f1c06fa1ec891ede2dd
#
_cell.length_a   1.000
_cell.length_b   1.000
_cell.length_c   1.000
_cell.angle_alpha   90.00
_cell.angle_beta   90.00
_cell.angle_gamma   90.00
#
_symmetry.space_group_name_H-M   'P 1'
#
loop_
_entity.id
_entity.type
_entity.pdbx_description
1 polymer ?
#
loop_
_entity_poly.entity_id
_entity_poly.type
_entity_poly.pdbx_seq_one_letter_code
_entity_poly.pdbx_strand_id
1 'polypeptide(L)'
;MNSIRKFERIIAIDFEFATPPGEVPGVNCMVAYDICSKRWWKLDQRECLDRRSSPFPTDPSTLLVCFYATAELNCFKVLGWEMPARVIDLFVLQRALYNGLPLNWLKPDLEDQKLGRGLNDSLLFHGLHEFVNPEKKEMQQLSAAGGPFDSTTMGALIEYCTSDVAATAALFGKLAPKISQLPKGLDWLIYAGAYQKAVSSMEIRGVPIDYPLFTKMRENWEGIKTGLIEKVNANYGVFGG
;
A
#
# COMPACT_ATOMS: atom_id res chain seq x y z
N MET A 1 -20.51 10.70 -10.89
CA MET A 1 -19.47 10.84 -11.94
C MET A 1 -18.84 12.23 -12.04
N ASN A 2 -19.52 13.32 -11.64
CA ASN A 2 -18.97 14.69 -11.81
C ASN A 2 -17.80 15.05 -10.87
N SER A 3 -17.66 14.42 -9.70
CA SER A 3 -16.68 14.85 -8.69
C SER A 3 -15.22 14.50 -9.03
N ILE A 4 -14.98 13.39 -9.75
CA ILE A 4 -13.63 12.98 -10.16
C ILE A 4 -13.13 13.78 -11.37
N ARG A 5 -14.04 14.21 -12.25
CA ARG A 5 -13.70 15.00 -13.45
C ARG A 5 -13.12 16.38 -13.17
N LYS A 6 -13.10 16.82 -11.91
CA LYS A 6 -12.49 18.10 -11.51
C LYS A 6 -10.96 18.05 -11.47
N PHE A 7 -10.35 16.86 -11.49
CA PHE A 7 -8.91 16.73 -11.50
C PHE A 7 -8.37 16.82 -12.92
N GLU A 8 -7.30 17.60 -13.09
CA GLU A 8 -6.59 17.70 -14.36
C GLU A 8 -5.81 16.44 -14.68
N ARG A 9 -5.32 15.78 -13.62
CA ARG A 9 -4.53 14.53 -13.70
C ARG A 9 -5.04 13.52 -12.71
N ILE A 10 -5.06 12.27 -13.15
CA ILE A 10 -5.35 11.11 -12.30
C ILE A 10 -4.20 10.14 -12.52
N ILE A 11 -3.32 10.04 -11.53
CA ILE A 11 -2.08 9.28 -11.61
C ILE A 11 -2.22 7.98 -10.84
N ALA A 12 -2.25 6.85 -11.54
CA ALA A 12 -2.03 5.54 -10.94
C ALA A 12 -0.53 5.34 -10.73
N ILE A 13 -0.10 4.86 -9.57
CA ILE A 13 1.30 4.71 -9.21
C ILE A 13 1.53 3.44 -8.41
N ASP A 14 2.73 2.90 -8.55
CA ASP A 14 3.28 1.80 -7.75
C ASP A 14 4.79 1.95 -7.61
N PHE A 15 5.33 1.47 -6.49
CA PHE A 15 6.75 1.40 -6.21
C PHE A 15 7.17 -0.01 -5.87
N GLU A 16 8.32 -0.42 -6.37
CA GLU A 16 9.01 -1.59 -5.86
C GLU A 16 10.09 -1.15 -4.86
N PHE A 17 10.12 -1.78 -3.69
CA PHE A 17 11.03 -1.41 -2.62
C PHE A 17 11.37 -2.59 -1.71
N ALA A 18 12.49 -2.49 -1.01
CA ALA A 18 12.85 -3.39 0.08
C ALA A 18 12.72 -2.66 1.42
N THR A 19 12.19 -3.35 2.44
CA THR A 19 12.13 -2.81 3.80
C THR A 19 12.74 -3.83 4.77
N PRO A 20 14.04 -3.73 5.07
CA PRO A 20 14.65 -4.56 6.12
C PRO A 20 13.96 -4.31 7.47
N PRO A 21 13.90 -5.31 8.36
CA PRO A 21 13.28 -5.15 9.66
C PRO A 21 13.85 -3.96 10.46
N GLY A 22 12.98 -3.03 10.85
CA GLY A 22 13.35 -1.84 11.62
C GLY A 22 13.88 -0.65 10.79
N GLU A 23 13.95 -0.79 9.47
CA GLU A 23 14.43 0.24 8.56
C GLU A 23 13.30 0.89 7.77
N VAL A 24 13.60 2.00 7.13
CA VAL A 24 12.72 2.65 6.16
C VAL A 24 12.84 1.99 4.79
N PRO A 25 11.84 2.14 3.89
CA PRO A 25 11.93 1.56 2.55
C PRO A 25 13.14 2.04 1.75
N GLY A 26 13.85 1.10 1.14
CA GLY A 26 14.82 1.38 0.07
C GLY A 26 14.12 1.21 -1.28
N VAL A 27 13.91 2.30 -2.02
CA VAL A 27 13.19 2.27 -3.31
C VAL A 27 14.04 1.60 -4.38
N ASN A 28 13.47 0.65 -5.11
CA ASN A 28 14.10 -0.05 -6.24
C ASN A 28 13.69 0.58 -7.58
N CYS A 29 12.41 0.80 -7.80
CA CYS A 29 11.90 1.50 -8.98
C CYS A 29 10.54 2.14 -8.72
N MET A 30 10.08 2.95 -9.64
CA MET A 30 8.75 3.57 -9.63
C MET A 30 8.15 3.57 -11.03
N VAL A 31 6.87 3.23 -11.11
CA VAL A 31 6.09 3.42 -12.32
C VAL A 31 4.84 4.23 -12.00
N ALA A 32 4.49 5.16 -12.88
CA ALA A 32 3.26 5.94 -12.78
C ALA A 32 2.60 6.11 -14.16
N TYR A 33 1.29 6.21 -14.16
CA TYR A 33 0.48 6.37 -15.37
C TYR A 33 -0.60 7.43 -15.16
N ASP A 34 -0.58 8.46 -15.99
CA ASP A 34 -1.67 9.44 -16.04
C ASP A 34 -2.83 8.91 -16.88
N ILE A 35 -3.92 8.59 -16.22
CA ILE A 35 -5.14 8.06 -16.84
C ILE A 35 -5.76 9.07 -17.81
N CYS A 36 -5.59 10.38 -17.57
CA CYS A 36 -6.15 11.44 -18.41
C CYS A 36 -5.35 11.63 -19.70
N SER A 37 -4.03 11.83 -19.60
CA SER A 37 -3.15 12.13 -20.73
C SER A 37 -2.53 10.89 -21.39
N LYS A 38 -2.69 9.69 -20.77
CA LYS A 38 -2.09 8.43 -21.22
C LYS A 38 -0.56 8.40 -21.16
N ARG A 39 0.04 9.27 -20.36
CA ARG A 39 1.48 9.37 -20.19
C ARG A 39 1.97 8.42 -19.12
N TRP A 40 3.10 7.75 -19.41
CA TRP A 40 3.81 6.89 -18.48
C TRP A 40 5.11 7.55 -17.99
N TRP A 41 5.48 7.26 -16.74
CA TRP A 41 6.78 7.49 -16.17
C TRP A 41 7.27 6.16 -15.61
N LYS A 42 8.48 5.78 -15.97
CA LYS A 42 9.16 4.58 -15.48
C LYS A 42 10.54 5.03 -15.04
N LEU A 43 10.84 4.87 -13.77
CA LEU A 43 12.10 5.30 -13.17
C LEU A 43 12.76 4.09 -12.50
N ASP A 44 14.02 3.87 -12.81
CA ASP A 44 14.87 2.92 -12.08
C ASP A 44 15.30 3.49 -10.71
N GLN A 45 16.04 2.70 -9.95
CA GLN A 45 16.52 3.10 -8.62
C GLN A 45 17.34 4.40 -8.66
N ARG A 46 18.27 4.50 -9.58
CA ARG A 46 19.14 5.67 -9.71
C ARG A 46 18.33 6.91 -10.07
N GLU A 47 17.45 6.80 -11.05
CA GLU A 47 16.60 7.90 -11.46
C GLU A 47 15.66 8.37 -10.33
N CYS A 48 15.15 7.44 -9.50
CA CYS A 48 14.36 7.79 -8.31
C CYS A 48 15.19 8.57 -7.30
N LEU A 49 16.41 8.11 -6.99
CA LEU A 49 17.29 8.71 -5.98
C LEU A 49 17.89 10.05 -6.41
N ASP A 50 18.20 10.21 -7.70
CA ASP A 50 18.79 11.45 -8.23
C ASP A 50 17.79 12.60 -8.35
N ARG A 51 16.48 12.31 -8.28
CA ARG A 51 15.43 13.33 -8.40
C ARG A 51 15.11 13.98 -7.07
N ARG A 52 14.98 15.30 -7.11
CA ARG A 52 14.55 16.11 -5.95
C ARG A 52 13.04 16.23 -5.80
N SER A 53 12.28 15.80 -6.79
CA SER A 53 10.82 15.88 -6.82
C SER A 53 10.21 14.78 -7.68
N SER A 54 8.93 14.50 -7.46
CA SER A 54 8.11 13.62 -8.30
C SER A 54 8.21 14.04 -9.79
N PRO A 55 8.18 13.10 -10.74
CA PRO A 55 8.19 13.40 -12.18
C PRO A 55 6.88 14.00 -12.69
N PHE A 56 5.86 14.08 -11.84
CA PHE A 56 4.54 14.67 -12.11
C PHE A 56 4.12 15.60 -10.96
N PRO A 57 3.19 16.54 -11.20
CA PRO A 57 2.69 17.43 -10.14
C PRO A 57 1.97 16.68 -9.02
N THR A 58 2.17 17.13 -7.79
CA THR A 58 1.56 16.60 -6.56
C THR A 58 0.53 17.57 -5.94
N ASP A 59 0.23 18.67 -6.62
CA ASP A 59 -0.67 19.73 -6.21
C ASP A 59 -2.16 19.28 -6.15
N PRO A 60 -3.09 20.15 -5.66
CA PRO A 60 -4.50 19.78 -5.52
C PRO A 60 -5.25 19.48 -6.83
N SER A 61 -4.72 19.83 -8.01
CA SER A 61 -5.31 19.47 -9.31
C SER A 61 -5.02 18.03 -9.73
N THR A 62 -4.07 17.38 -9.05
CA THR A 62 -3.65 16.00 -9.29
C THR A 62 -4.25 15.06 -8.23
N LEU A 63 -4.88 13.97 -8.67
CA LEU A 63 -5.34 12.88 -7.84
C LEU A 63 -4.39 11.69 -7.97
N LEU A 64 -3.74 11.31 -6.89
CA LEU A 64 -2.95 10.08 -6.84
C LEU A 64 -3.86 8.90 -6.51
N VAL A 65 -3.70 7.80 -7.22
CA VAL A 65 -4.44 6.55 -7.04
C VAL A 65 -3.46 5.41 -6.83
N CYS A 66 -3.58 4.75 -5.69
CA CYS A 66 -2.70 3.64 -5.28
C CYS A 66 -3.54 2.45 -4.84
N PHE A 67 -2.92 1.29 -4.76
CA PHE A 67 -3.44 0.16 -4.01
C PHE A 67 -2.57 -0.07 -2.77
N TYR A 68 -3.09 0.20 -1.57
CA TYR A 68 -2.37 0.24 -0.30
C TYR A 68 -1.45 1.46 -0.16
N ALA A 69 -2.04 2.64 -0.27
CA ALA A 69 -1.38 3.93 -0.42
C ALA A 69 -0.27 4.24 0.60
N THR A 70 -0.29 3.67 1.82
CA THR A 70 0.74 3.91 2.83
C THR A 70 2.12 3.50 2.33
N ALA A 71 2.23 2.38 1.60
CA ALA A 71 3.48 1.90 1.01
C ALA A 71 4.07 2.93 0.04
N GLU A 72 3.23 3.42 -0.89
CA GLU A 72 3.63 4.44 -1.88
C GLU A 72 4.05 5.75 -1.21
N LEU A 73 3.27 6.18 -0.20
CA LEU A 73 3.54 7.42 0.53
C LEU A 73 4.83 7.34 1.35
N ASN A 74 5.19 6.16 1.85
CA ASN A 74 6.49 5.91 2.49
C ASN A 74 7.63 6.12 1.50
N CYS A 75 7.49 5.64 0.25
CA CYS A 75 8.48 5.87 -0.80
C CYS A 75 8.64 7.37 -1.14
N PHE A 76 7.53 8.13 -1.24
CA PHE A 76 7.61 9.59 -1.40
C PHE A 76 8.43 10.26 -0.29
N LYS A 77 8.24 9.82 0.97
CA LYS A 77 8.94 10.39 2.11
C LYS A 77 10.44 10.09 2.10
N VAL A 78 10.83 8.85 1.85
CA VAL A 78 12.25 8.47 1.84
C VAL A 78 13.00 9.08 0.66
N LEU A 79 12.32 9.34 -0.47
CA LEU A 79 12.86 10.07 -1.61
C LEU A 79 12.90 11.61 -1.40
N GLY A 80 12.30 12.10 -0.30
CA GLY A 80 12.19 13.54 -0.04
C GLY A 80 11.27 14.28 -1.02
N TRP A 81 10.40 13.56 -1.72
CA TRP A 81 9.46 14.18 -2.65
C TRP A 81 8.29 14.84 -1.92
N GLU A 82 7.74 15.90 -2.53
CA GLU A 82 6.55 16.54 -1.99
C GLU A 82 5.36 15.57 -1.94
N MET A 83 4.70 15.49 -0.77
CA MET A 83 3.57 14.58 -0.56
C MET A 83 2.37 14.98 -1.41
N PRO A 84 1.72 14.03 -2.09
CA PRO A 84 0.55 14.31 -2.92
C PRO A 84 -0.56 14.99 -2.12
N ALA A 85 -1.11 16.09 -2.66
CA ALA A 85 -2.19 16.81 -2.00
C ALA A 85 -3.45 15.94 -1.87
N ARG A 86 -3.77 15.15 -2.89
CA ARG A 86 -4.97 14.31 -2.98
C ARG A 86 -4.61 12.86 -3.30
N VAL A 87 -5.06 11.94 -2.45
CA VAL A 87 -4.78 10.49 -2.57
C VAL A 87 -6.08 9.72 -2.44
N ILE A 88 -6.26 8.72 -3.28
CA ILE A 88 -7.26 7.65 -3.12
C ILE A 88 -6.53 6.31 -3.00
N ASP A 89 -6.83 5.59 -1.93
CA ASP A 89 -6.41 4.21 -1.73
C ASP A 89 -7.52 3.26 -2.19
N LEU A 90 -7.25 2.47 -3.23
CA LEU A 90 -8.23 1.52 -3.78
C LEU A 90 -8.50 0.35 -2.82
N PHE A 91 -7.53 -0.02 -1.98
CA PHE A 91 -7.76 -1.00 -0.93
C PHE A 91 -8.79 -0.50 0.08
N VAL A 92 -8.70 0.77 0.50
CA VAL A 92 -9.67 1.40 1.41
C VAL A 92 -11.03 1.55 0.73
N LEU A 93 -11.06 1.98 -0.54
CA LEU A 93 -12.29 2.11 -1.32
C LEU A 93 -13.00 0.76 -1.48
N GLN A 94 -12.27 -0.29 -1.86
CA GLN A 94 -12.79 -1.66 -1.98
C GLN A 94 -13.42 -2.11 -0.66
N ARG A 95 -12.73 -1.92 0.44
CA ARG A 95 -13.22 -2.30 1.77
C ARG A 95 -14.45 -1.50 2.19
N ALA A 96 -14.46 -0.19 1.94
CA ALA A 96 -15.60 0.66 2.28
C ALA A 96 -16.89 0.26 1.54
N LEU A 97 -16.75 -0.17 0.27
CA LEU A 97 -17.88 -0.61 -0.54
C LEU A 97 -18.39 -2.01 -0.16
N TYR A 98 -17.51 -2.90 0.27
CA TYR A 98 -17.81 -4.34 0.39
C TYR A 98 -17.47 -4.93 1.78
N ASN A 99 -17.14 -4.09 2.76
CA ASN A 99 -16.81 -4.57 4.11
C ASN A 99 -18.05 -5.19 4.78
N GLY A 100 -17.84 -6.35 5.38
CA GLY A 100 -18.90 -7.08 6.10
C GLY A 100 -19.81 -7.93 5.21
N LEU A 101 -19.68 -7.87 3.88
CA LEU A 101 -20.37 -8.78 2.99
C LEU A 101 -19.51 -10.03 2.76
N PRO A 102 -20.05 -11.25 2.96
CA PRO A 102 -19.36 -12.47 2.52
C PRO A 102 -19.12 -12.41 1.02
N LEU A 103 -17.90 -12.72 0.58
CA LEU A 103 -17.53 -12.65 -0.86
C LEU A 103 -18.40 -13.59 -1.72
N ASN A 104 -18.79 -14.76 -1.19
CA ASN A 104 -19.71 -15.69 -1.81
C ASN A 104 -21.11 -15.11 -2.09
N TRP A 105 -21.58 -14.15 -1.29
CA TRP A 105 -22.86 -13.45 -1.54
C TRP A 105 -22.78 -12.49 -2.71
N LEU A 106 -21.57 -11.91 -2.94
CA LEU A 106 -21.34 -10.96 -4.02
C LEU A 106 -21.06 -11.65 -5.35
N LYS A 107 -20.49 -12.85 -5.31
CA LYS A 107 -20.15 -13.69 -6.45
C LYS A 107 -20.26 -15.18 -6.09
N PRO A 108 -21.43 -15.80 -6.28
CA PRO A 108 -21.67 -17.21 -5.96
C PRO A 108 -20.75 -18.20 -6.69
N ASP A 109 -20.27 -17.82 -7.88
CA ASP A 109 -19.31 -18.57 -8.70
C ASP A 109 -17.90 -18.66 -8.13
N LEU A 110 -17.62 -17.93 -7.05
CA LEU A 110 -16.33 -17.93 -6.34
C LEU A 110 -16.38 -18.66 -4.97
N GLU A 111 -17.42 -19.46 -4.72
CA GLU A 111 -17.68 -20.11 -3.43
C GLU A 111 -16.48 -20.90 -2.86
N ASP A 112 -15.67 -21.53 -3.71
CA ASP A 112 -14.53 -22.33 -3.30
C ASP A 112 -13.20 -21.53 -3.20
N GLN A 113 -13.20 -20.26 -3.54
CA GLN A 113 -12.00 -19.42 -3.50
C GLN A 113 -12.04 -18.51 -2.28
N LYS A 114 -11.13 -18.74 -1.33
CA LYS A 114 -10.82 -17.75 -0.28
C LYS A 114 -10.13 -16.55 -0.96
N LEU A 115 -10.91 -15.62 -1.50
CA LEU A 115 -10.38 -14.37 -2.01
C LEU A 115 -9.69 -13.63 -0.87
N GLY A 116 -8.42 -13.39 -1.04
CA GLY A 116 -7.61 -12.57 -0.15
C GLY A 116 -7.99 -11.10 -0.22
N ARG A 117 -7.08 -10.26 0.23
CA ARG A 117 -7.28 -8.80 0.26
C ARG A 117 -6.29 -8.06 -0.63
N GLY A 118 -5.60 -8.77 -1.50
CA GLY A 118 -4.59 -8.22 -2.40
C GLY A 118 -5.16 -7.57 -3.66
N LEU A 119 -4.28 -6.98 -4.46
CA LEU A 119 -4.66 -6.40 -5.76
C LEU A 119 -5.24 -7.49 -6.68
N ASN A 120 -4.58 -8.65 -6.82
CA ASN A 120 -5.06 -9.76 -7.64
C ASN A 120 -6.46 -10.22 -7.24
N ASP A 121 -6.74 -10.34 -5.92
CA ASP A 121 -8.06 -10.72 -5.43
C ASP A 121 -9.13 -9.68 -5.80
N SER A 122 -8.78 -8.39 -5.70
CA SER A 122 -9.67 -7.30 -6.10
C SER A 122 -9.94 -7.31 -7.60
N LEU A 123 -8.92 -7.61 -8.42
CA LEU A 123 -9.06 -7.73 -9.88
C LEU A 123 -10.01 -8.87 -10.24
N LEU A 124 -9.81 -10.06 -9.66
CA LEU A 124 -10.69 -11.22 -9.85
C LEU A 124 -12.13 -10.89 -9.44
N PHE A 125 -12.31 -10.26 -8.28
CA PHE A 125 -13.63 -9.84 -7.80
C PHE A 125 -14.36 -8.91 -8.78
N HIS A 126 -13.65 -8.04 -9.49
CA HIS A 126 -14.21 -7.12 -10.47
C HIS A 126 -14.21 -7.63 -11.92
N GLY A 127 -13.82 -8.88 -12.14
CA GLY A 127 -13.77 -9.50 -13.47
C GLY A 127 -12.69 -8.93 -14.38
N LEU A 128 -11.56 -8.51 -13.78
CA LEU A 128 -10.37 -7.98 -14.47
C LEU A 128 -9.28 -9.04 -14.55
N HIS A 129 -9.64 -10.24 -15.04
CA HIS A 129 -8.77 -11.42 -15.05
C HIS A 129 -7.50 -11.20 -15.88
N GLU A 130 -7.57 -10.38 -16.93
CA GLU A 130 -6.46 -10.06 -17.83
C GLU A 130 -5.33 -9.28 -17.17
N PHE A 131 -5.59 -8.66 -15.99
CA PHE A 131 -4.61 -7.90 -15.21
C PHE A 131 -4.02 -8.71 -14.05
N VAL A 132 -4.46 -9.94 -13.83
CA VAL A 132 -3.96 -10.78 -12.74
C VAL A 132 -2.56 -11.28 -13.07
N ASN A 133 -1.59 -10.97 -12.21
CA ASN A 133 -0.22 -11.41 -12.39
C ASN A 133 0.04 -12.69 -11.58
N PRO A 134 0.28 -13.86 -12.22
CA PRO A 134 0.55 -15.12 -11.53
C PRO A 134 1.93 -15.15 -10.85
N GLU A 135 2.92 -14.40 -11.37
CA GLU A 135 4.31 -14.37 -10.86
C GLU A 135 4.50 -13.33 -9.74
N LYS A 136 3.40 -12.75 -9.24
CA LYS A 136 3.45 -11.68 -8.22
C LYS A 136 4.31 -12.02 -7.01
N LYS A 137 4.26 -13.25 -6.55
CA LYS A 137 4.96 -13.69 -5.35
C LYS A 137 6.48 -13.73 -5.53
N GLU A 138 6.94 -14.18 -6.70
CA GLU A 138 8.36 -14.25 -7.05
C GLU A 138 8.95 -12.86 -7.22
N MET A 139 8.24 -11.98 -7.92
CA MET A 139 8.67 -10.60 -8.13
C MET A 139 8.69 -9.78 -6.84
N GLN A 140 7.73 -10.00 -5.94
CA GLN A 140 7.74 -9.39 -4.61
C GLN A 140 8.94 -9.86 -3.78
N GLN A 141 9.30 -11.15 -3.83
CA GLN A 141 10.49 -11.66 -3.14
C GLN A 141 11.77 -11.06 -3.72
N LEU A 142 11.85 -10.93 -5.05
CA LEU A 142 12.98 -10.30 -5.71
C LEU A 142 13.12 -8.83 -5.30
N SER A 143 12.04 -8.07 -5.31
CA SER A 143 12.02 -6.68 -4.86
C SER A 143 12.42 -6.54 -3.39
N ALA A 144 11.88 -7.39 -2.52
CA ALA A 144 12.15 -7.38 -1.08
C ALA A 144 13.61 -7.76 -0.72
N ALA A 145 14.31 -8.49 -1.58
CA ALA A 145 15.72 -8.81 -1.38
C ALA A 145 16.63 -7.57 -1.45
N GLY A 146 16.17 -6.51 -2.12
CA GLY A 146 16.94 -5.28 -2.32
C GLY A 146 18.08 -5.46 -3.33
N GLY A 147 18.53 -4.34 -3.90
CA GLY A 147 19.61 -4.32 -4.89
C GLY A 147 21.02 -4.50 -4.28
N PRO A 148 22.08 -4.34 -5.08
CA PRO A 148 21.99 -3.81 -6.45
C PRO A 148 21.48 -4.82 -7.47
N PHE A 149 20.70 -4.35 -8.44
CA PHE A 149 20.17 -5.16 -9.53
C PHE A 149 20.96 -4.90 -10.82
N ASP A 150 21.17 -5.94 -11.61
CA ASP A 150 21.65 -5.77 -13.00
C ASP A 150 20.54 -5.17 -13.89
N SER A 151 20.91 -4.78 -15.10
CA SER A 151 19.98 -4.13 -16.05
C SER A 151 18.80 -5.03 -16.44
N THR A 152 19.02 -6.34 -16.52
CA THR A 152 17.98 -7.32 -16.88
C THR A 152 16.97 -7.46 -15.74
N THR A 153 17.45 -7.64 -14.53
CA THR A 153 16.62 -7.75 -13.31
C THR A 153 15.86 -6.46 -13.04
N MET A 154 16.51 -5.29 -13.21
CA MET A 154 15.83 -4.00 -13.07
C MET A 154 14.76 -3.83 -14.15
N GLY A 155 15.02 -4.23 -15.39
CA GLY A 155 14.03 -4.25 -16.46
C GLY A 155 12.80 -5.09 -16.10
N ALA A 156 13.00 -6.29 -15.55
CA ALA A 156 11.93 -7.17 -15.10
C ALA A 156 11.10 -6.55 -13.95
N LEU A 157 11.75 -5.90 -12.97
CA LEU A 157 11.06 -5.19 -11.89
C LEU A 157 10.22 -4.02 -12.41
N ILE A 158 10.73 -3.24 -13.36
CA ILE A 158 9.99 -2.12 -13.98
C ILE A 158 8.77 -2.65 -14.76
N GLU A 159 8.92 -3.75 -15.51
CA GLU A 159 7.78 -4.36 -16.22
C GLU A 159 6.74 -4.91 -15.26
N TYR A 160 7.16 -5.55 -14.16
CA TYR A 160 6.26 -6.01 -13.11
C TYR A 160 5.49 -4.83 -12.48
N CYS A 161 6.20 -3.78 -12.03
CA CYS A 161 5.60 -2.55 -11.50
C CYS A 161 4.66 -1.89 -12.55
N THR A 162 5.01 -1.93 -13.85
CA THR A 162 4.15 -1.46 -14.93
C THR A 162 2.83 -2.23 -14.98
N SER A 163 2.87 -3.54 -14.80
CA SER A 163 1.66 -4.37 -14.78
C SER A 163 0.76 -4.04 -13.58
N ASP A 164 1.34 -3.81 -12.40
CA ASP A 164 0.58 -3.45 -11.19
C ASP A 164 -0.04 -2.04 -11.31
N VAL A 165 0.65 -1.08 -11.95
CA VAL A 165 0.08 0.24 -12.28
C VAL A 165 -1.07 0.14 -13.27
N ALA A 166 -0.94 -0.67 -14.33
CA ALA A 166 -2.01 -0.89 -15.30
C ALA A 166 -3.24 -1.53 -14.63
N ALA A 167 -3.01 -2.51 -13.75
CA ALA A 167 -4.04 -3.17 -12.95
C ALA A 167 -4.74 -2.18 -12.01
N THR A 168 -3.98 -1.33 -11.32
CA THR A 168 -4.49 -0.27 -10.43
C THR A 168 -5.36 0.73 -11.21
N ALA A 169 -4.92 1.16 -12.39
CA ALA A 169 -5.70 2.05 -13.26
C ALA A 169 -7.00 1.39 -13.75
N ALA A 170 -6.96 0.12 -14.14
CA ALA A 170 -8.14 -0.64 -14.55
C ALA A 170 -9.13 -0.81 -13.39
N LEU A 171 -8.63 -1.18 -12.20
CA LEU A 171 -9.44 -1.30 -10.99
C LEU A 171 -10.09 0.03 -10.59
N PHE A 172 -9.35 1.13 -10.67
CA PHE A 172 -9.91 2.47 -10.47
C PHE A 172 -11.07 2.75 -11.42
N GLY A 173 -10.94 2.38 -12.70
CA GLY A 173 -12.03 2.51 -13.67
C GLY A 173 -13.31 1.79 -13.27
N LYS A 174 -13.20 0.61 -12.61
CA LYS A 174 -14.37 -0.15 -12.09
C LYS A 174 -14.93 0.42 -10.79
N LEU A 175 -14.08 0.98 -9.93
CA LEU A 175 -14.48 1.48 -8.60
C LEU A 175 -14.94 2.94 -8.61
N ALA A 176 -14.37 3.79 -9.47
CA ALA A 176 -14.67 5.21 -9.54
C ALA A 176 -16.17 5.54 -9.69
N PRO A 177 -16.97 4.83 -10.53
CA PRO A 177 -18.41 5.07 -10.62
C PRO A 177 -19.17 4.80 -9.31
N LYS A 178 -18.60 3.95 -8.43
CA LYS A 178 -19.24 3.52 -7.18
C LYS A 178 -18.94 4.45 -5.99
N ILE A 179 -18.05 5.42 -6.16
CA ILE A 179 -17.67 6.37 -5.09
C ILE A 179 -18.89 7.13 -4.55
N SER A 180 -19.90 7.41 -5.39
CA SER A 180 -21.15 8.04 -4.96
C SER A 180 -21.99 7.21 -4.00
N GLN A 181 -21.71 5.91 -3.85
CA GLN A 181 -22.38 5.04 -2.91
C GLN A 181 -21.84 5.18 -1.47
N LEU A 182 -20.68 5.81 -1.32
CA LEU A 182 -20.08 6.04 -0.01
C LEU A 182 -20.72 7.24 0.70
N PRO A 183 -20.81 7.21 2.03
CA PRO A 183 -21.15 8.40 2.81
C PRO A 183 -20.19 9.54 2.45
N LYS A 184 -20.72 10.73 2.07
CA LYS A 184 -19.93 11.89 1.60
C LYS A 184 -19.07 11.62 0.34
N GLY A 185 -19.19 10.47 -0.32
CA GLY A 185 -18.58 10.17 -1.61
C GLY A 185 -17.07 10.43 -1.66
N LEU A 186 -16.64 11.23 -2.63
CA LEU A 186 -15.23 11.55 -2.85
C LEU A 186 -14.56 12.27 -1.66
N ASP A 187 -15.27 13.13 -0.95
CA ASP A 187 -14.68 13.89 0.17
C ASP A 187 -14.25 12.96 1.31
N TRP A 188 -15.01 11.89 1.55
CA TRP A 188 -14.61 10.86 2.51
C TRP A 188 -13.34 10.12 2.07
N LEU A 189 -13.21 9.78 0.78
CA LEU A 189 -12.01 9.12 0.25
C LEU A 189 -10.77 10.01 0.33
N ILE A 190 -10.91 11.30 0.02
CA ILE A 190 -9.81 12.26 0.17
C ILE A 190 -9.39 12.41 1.63
N TYR A 191 -10.36 12.41 2.55
CA TYR A 191 -10.07 12.37 3.98
C TYR A 191 -9.33 11.09 4.39
N ALA A 192 -9.78 9.93 3.91
CA ALA A 192 -9.10 8.66 4.14
C ALA A 192 -7.66 8.68 3.58
N GLY A 193 -7.44 9.28 2.40
CA GLY A 193 -6.09 9.48 1.84
C GLY A 193 -5.23 10.43 2.70
N ALA A 194 -5.81 11.47 3.28
CA ALA A 194 -5.11 12.34 4.24
C ALA A 194 -4.70 11.56 5.51
N TYR A 195 -5.56 10.65 5.98
CA TYR A 195 -5.23 9.74 7.08
C TYR A 195 -4.04 8.83 6.73
N GLN A 196 -4.01 8.24 5.53
CA GLN A 196 -2.87 7.42 5.07
C GLN A 196 -1.55 8.21 5.05
N LYS A 197 -1.58 9.50 4.68
CA LYS A 197 -0.40 10.37 4.77
C LYS A 197 0.09 10.55 6.22
N ALA A 198 -0.82 10.65 7.18
CA ALA A 198 -0.47 10.72 8.60
C ALA A 198 0.14 9.39 9.08
N VAL A 199 -0.46 8.25 8.71
CA VAL A 199 0.07 6.91 9.03
C VAL A 199 1.48 6.74 8.46
N SER A 200 1.69 7.04 7.17
CA SER A 200 3.01 7.03 6.55
C SER A 200 4.03 7.89 7.31
N SER A 201 3.60 9.06 7.83
CA SER A 201 4.47 9.92 8.64
C SER A 201 4.86 9.28 9.96
N MET A 202 3.94 8.54 10.57
CA MET A 202 4.20 7.81 11.81
C MET A 202 5.13 6.61 11.57
N GLU A 203 4.91 5.85 10.51
CA GLU A 203 5.73 4.69 10.15
C GLU A 203 7.18 5.09 9.86
N ILE A 204 7.40 6.12 9.04
CA ILE A 204 8.75 6.59 8.70
C ILE A 204 9.46 7.20 9.91
N ARG A 205 8.73 7.93 10.77
CA ARG A 205 9.31 8.50 11.98
C ARG A 205 9.65 7.44 13.02
N GLY A 206 8.86 6.35 13.08
CA GLY A 206 8.91 5.34 14.10
C GLY A 206 8.44 5.86 15.47
N VAL A 207 8.50 4.97 16.46
CA VAL A 207 8.21 5.27 17.86
C VAL A 207 9.51 5.16 18.66
N PRO A 208 9.98 6.23 19.28
CA PRO A 208 11.18 6.16 20.12
C PRO A 208 10.91 5.25 21.32
N ILE A 209 11.83 4.35 21.59
CA ILE A 209 11.79 3.46 22.77
C ILE A 209 12.99 3.74 23.67
N ASP A 210 12.81 3.53 24.97
CA ASP A 210 13.91 3.47 25.93
C ASP A 210 14.68 2.17 25.72
N TYR A 211 15.74 2.21 24.90
CA TYR A 211 16.51 1.04 24.54
C TYR A 211 17.18 0.35 25.75
N PRO A 212 17.76 1.06 26.73
CA PRO A 212 18.25 0.47 27.96
C PRO A 212 17.19 -0.30 28.75
N LEU A 213 15.99 0.27 28.91
CA LEU A 213 14.87 -0.40 29.57
C LEU A 213 14.39 -1.61 28.78
N PHE A 214 14.23 -1.46 27.45
CA PHE A 214 13.84 -2.55 26.56
C PHE A 214 14.81 -3.74 26.65
N THR A 215 16.11 -3.47 26.64
CA THR A 215 17.14 -4.52 26.76
C THR A 215 17.02 -5.26 28.09
N LYS A 216 16.88 -4.53 29.20
CA LYS A 216 16.66 -5.14 30.53
C LYS A 216 15.39 -6.01 30.57
N MET A 217 14.30 -5.53 29.97
CA MET A 217 13.05 -6.29 29.90
C MET A 217 13.24 -7.57 29.08
N ARG A 218 13.90 -7.49 27.91
CA ARG A 218 14.16 -8.62 27.03
C ARG A 218 15.03 -9.69 27.70
N GLU A 219 16.10 -9.27 28.36
CA GLU A 219 17.04 -10.17 29.07
C GLU A 219 16.38 -10.88 30.27
N ASN A 220 15.42 -10.23 30.90
CA ASN A 220 14.74 -10.76 32.08
C ASN A 220 13.31 -11.25 31.77
N TRP A 221 12.94 -11.36 30.48
CA TRP A 221 11.56 -11.58 30.06
C TRP A 221 10.90 -12.81 30.69
N GLU A 222 11.60 -13.98 30.74
CA GLU A 222 11.04 -15.19 31.32
C GLU A 222 10.78 -15.06 32.84
N GLY A 223 11.66 -14.39 33.57
CA GLY A 223 11.44 -14.10 34.98
C GLY A 223 10.27 -13.16 35.21
N ILE A 224 10.16 -12.11 34.40
CA ILE A 224 9.04 -11.14 34.44
C ILE A 224 7.72 -11.86 34.15
N LYS A 225 7.68 -12.67 33.09
CA LYS A 225 6.52 -13.45 32.69
C LYS A 225 6.05 -14.40 33.79
N THR A 226 6.98 -15.19 34.36
CA THR A 226 6.69 -16.14 35.43
C THR A 226 6.13 -15.41 36.66
N GLY A 227 6.80 -14.34 37.10
CA GLY A 227 6.32 -13.55 38.24
C GLY A 227 4.95 -12.90 38.03
N LEU A 228 4.64 -12.47 36.80
CA LEU A 228 3.31 -11.96 36.46
C LEU A 228 2.24 -13.07 36.47
N ILE A 229 2.54 -14.25 35.93
CA ILE A 229 1.68 -15.43 35.97
C ILE A 229 1.36 -15.81 37.40
N GLU A 230 2.38 -15.94 38.27
CA GLU A 230 2.20 -16.26 39.69
C GLU A 230 1.32 -15.23 40.40
N LYS A 231 1.59 -13.94 40.18
CA LYS A 231 0.81 -12.83 40.77
C LYS A 231 -0.66 -12.83 40.32
N VAL A 232 -0.92 -13.10 39.04
CA VAL A 232 -2.29 -13.17 38.51
C VAL A 232 -2.98 -14.43 39.01
N ASN A 233 -2.30 -15.57 39.02
CA ASN A 233 -2.87 -16.83 39.51
C ASN A 233 -3.21 -16.79 41.00
N ALA A 234 -2.40 -16.11 41.81
CA ALA A 234 -2.73 -15.94 43.23
C ALA A 234 -4.09 -15.28 43.48
N ASN A 235 -4.55 -14.42 42.52
CA ASN A 235 -5.83 -13.71 42.64
C ASN A 235 -6.96 -14.35 41.81
N TYR A 236 -6.66 -14.92 40.68
CA TYR A 236 -7.68 -15.29 39.68
C TYR A 236 -7.61 -16.77 39.22
N GLY A 237 -6.52 -17.50 39.41
CA GLY A 237 -6.37 -18.91 39.03
C GLY A 237 -6.58 -19.18 37.54
N VAL A 238 -6.23 -18.23 36.65
CA VAL A 238 -6.56 -18.30 35.19
C VAL A 238 -5.49 -18.98 34.35
N PHE A 239 -4.26 -19.11 34.87
CA PHE A 239 -3.17 -19.83 34.20
C PHE A 239 -2.98 -21.16 34.89
N GLY A 240 -3.87 -22.13 34.60
CA GLY A 240 -3.71 -23.50 35.02
C GLY A 240 -2.60 -24.19 34.20
N GLY A 241 -1.77 -24.99 34.87
CA GLY A 241 -0.75 -25.79 34.21
C GLY A 241 -1.35 -26.93 33.38
#